data_6cd1df331c7fa98a9f73d57f5785400c
#
_entry.id   6cd1df331c7fa98a9f73d57f5785400c
#
_cell.length_a   1.000
_cell.length_b   1.000
_cell.length_c   1.000
_cell.angle_alpha   90.00
_cell.angle_beta   90.00
_cell.angle_gamma   90.00
#
_symmetry.space_group_name_H-M   'P 1'
#
loop_
_entity.id
_entity.type
_entity.pdbx_description
1 polymer ?
#
loop_
_entity_poly.entity_id
_entity_poly.type
_entity_poly.pdbx_seq_one_letter_code
_entity_poly.pdbx_strand_id
1 'polypeptide(L)'
;MRLLIVSRLHFCITLIRPLAAVLTGLLLANGAASAQDYPTKPVRVVVAFTAGGTTDILARSVSQQLAERLKQPFIIDNRPGGGGNIGTENVVRSAADGYTLLVGSVGPIAINQTLYKNLSYDPLKDLVPVVQIADVPNVLVVHPSVPAKTFEEFLAYVKANPGKLNYGSTGVGTSSHLSSYMLSQRLGVETLHVPYKGANALNDLLAGRLQFMFATIPSVIPQIKAGKLRALAVSSLKPSRSLPGVPTVAEKGLPGFEAGSWFGFFAPKGTPASVIATLNKNVNDILPQLEAQMIREGADPVGGSAAHYGQFTQKEFIKWKAIVEASGAVAE
;
A
#
# COMPACT_ATOMS: atom_id res chain seq x y z
N MET A 1 55.97 -26.22 -61.12
CA MET A 1 55.81 -25.39 -59.94
C MET A 1 54.37 -24.91 -59.72
N ARG A 2 53.33 -25.64 -60.21
CA ARG A 2 51.91 -25.30 -60.00
C ARG A 2 51.08 -26.35 -59.25
N LEU A 3 51.65 -27.52 -58.91
CA LEU A 3 50.87 -28.61 -58.28
C LEU A 3 50.94 -28.62 -56.71
N LEU A 4 51.85 -27.84 -56.11
CA LEU A 4 52.09 -27.85 -54.63
C LEU A 4 51.27 -26.79 -53.87
N ILE A 5 50.65 -25.83 -54.55
CA ILE A 5 49.88 -24.74 -53.89
C ILE A 5 48.41 -25.15 -53.59
N VAL A 6 47.86 -26.03 -54.43
CA VAL A 6 46.43 -26.45 -54.29
C VAL A 6 46.20 -27.40 -53.10
N SER A 7 47.22 -28.22 -52.75
CA SER A 7 47.12 -29.19 -51.65
C SER A 7 47.13 -28.53 -50.24
N ARG A 8 47.75 -27.37 -50.07
CA ARG A 8 47.78 -26.67 -48.76
C ARG A 8 46.50 -25.89 -48.48
N LEU A 9 45.76 -25.47 -49.50
CA LEU A 9 44.52 -24.72 -49.33
C LEU A 9 43.36 -25.62 -48.87
N HIS A 10 43.35 -26.88 -49.32
CA HIS A 10 42.30 -27.86 -48.91
C HIS A 10 42.48 -28.34 -47.47
N PHE A 11 43.69 -28.40 -46.95
CA PHE A 11 43.98 -28.84 -45.58
C PHE A 11 43.56 -27.78 -44.53
N CYS A 12 43.65 -26.48 -44.84
CA CYS A 12 43.18 -25.41 -43.95
C CYS A 12 41.69 -25.30 -43.89
N ILE A 13 40.95 -25.58 -44.96
CA ILE A 13 39.49 -25.47 -45.00
C ILE A 13 38.82 -26.62 -44.22
N THR A 14 39.43 -27.80 -44.16
CA THR A 14 38.90 -28.98 -43.47
C THR A 14 39.06 -28.87 -41.92
N LEU A 15 40.02 -28.07 -41.42
CA LEU A 15 40.22 -27.88 -39.99
C LEU A 15 39.34 -26.71 -39.38
N ILE A 16 38.89 -25.78 -40.20
CA ILE A 16 38.09 -24.64 -39.74
C ILE A 16 36.60 -25.03 -39.55
N ARG A 17 36.09 -26.04 -40.30
CA ARG A 17 34.67 -26.47 -40.19
C ARG A 17 34.28 -27.05 -38.81
N PRO A 18 35.06 -27.93 -38.17
CA PRO A 18 34.68 -28.42 -36.85
C PRO A 18 34.79 -27.36 -35.74
N LEU A 19 35.71 -26.37 -35.88
CA LEU A 19 35.86 -25.30 -34.88
C LEU A 19 34.67 -24.30 -34.91
N ALA A 20 34.18 -23.97 -36.10
CA ALA A 20 32.99 -23.12 -36.26
C ALA A 20 31.72 -23.78 -35.69
N ALA A 21 31.55 -25.10 -35.89
CA ALA A 21 30.42 -25.85 -35.36
C ALA A 21 30.44 -25.94 -33.81
N VAL A 22 31.62 -26.06 -33.19
CA VAL A 22 31.77 -26.04 -31.72
C VAL A 22 31.49 -24.66 -31.14
N LEU A 23 31.92 -23.59 -31.81
CA LEU A 23 31.68 -22.21 -31.35
C LEU A 23 30.16 -21.85 -31.46
N THR A 24 29.49 -22.31 -32.50
CA THR A 24 28.04 -22.09 -32.69
C THR A 24 27.23 -22.89 -31.66
N GLY A 25 27.65 -24.09 -31.29
CA GLY A 25 27.05 -24.91 -30.25
C GLY A 25 27.18 -24.31 -28.84
N LEU A 26 28.32 -23.65 -28.53
CA LEU A 26 28.52 -22.96 -27.25
C LEU A 26 27.67 -21.66 -27.13
N LEU A 27 27.39 -20.98 -28.22
CA LEU A 27 26.55 -19.78 -28.25
C LEU A 27 25.05 -20.12 -28.09
N LEU A 28 24.62 -21.29 -28.49
CA LEU A 28 23.23 -21.75 -28.33
C LEU A 28 22.95 -22.34 -26.93
N ALA A 29 23.97 -22.75 -26.20
CA ALA A 29 23.82 -23.30 -24.85
C ALA A 29 23.57 -22.24 -23.76
N ASN A 30 23.80 -20.95 -24.04
CA ASN A 30 23.54 -19.85 -23.10
C ASN A 30 22.08 -19.33 -23.09
N GLY A 31 21.17 -19.92 -23.88
CA GLY A 31 19.80 -19.41 -24.07
C GLY A 31 18.74 -20.03 -23.16
N ALA A 32 19.04 -21.04 -22.38
CA ALA A 32 18.12 -21.57 -21.38
C ALA A 32 18.44 -21.03 -19.99
N ALA A 33 18.24 -19.71 -19.78
CA ALA A 33 17.99 -19.21 -18.44
C ALA A 33 16.70 -19.89 -17.98
N SER A 34 16.84 -21.05 -17.32
CA SER A 34 15.74 -21.70 -16.61
C SER A 34 15.09 -20.63 -15.76
N ALA A 35 13.81 -20.36 -16.03
CA ALA A 35 13.03 -19.51 -15.13
C ALA A 35 13.13 -20.17 -13.75
N GLN A 36 13.97 -19.60 -12.89
CA GLN A 36 14.22 -20.13 -11.57
C GLN A 36 12.86 -20.16 -10.86
N ASP A 37 12.43 -21.34 -10.43
CA ASP A 37 11.18 -21.48 -9.69
C ASP A 37 11.17 -20.49 -8.54
N TYR A 38 10.27 -19.53 -8.57
CA TYR A 38 10.12 -18.51 -7.52
C TYR A 38 8.75 -18.67 -6.88
N PRO A 39 8.67 -18.67 -5.55
CA PRO A 39 9.73 -18.67 -4.53
C PRO A 39 10.23 -20.09 -4.19
N THR A 40 11.54 -20.24 -3.87
CA THR A 40 12.16 -21.49 -3.40
C THR A 40 12.49 -21.47 -1.91
N LYS A 41 12.31 -20.34 -1.24
CA LYS A 41 12.55 -20.11 0.20
C LYS A 41 11.50 -19.15 0.75
N PRO A 42 11.38 -19.00 2.09
CA PRO A 42 10.42 -18.08 2.68
C PRO A 42 10.57 -16.64 2.17
N VAL A 43 9.44 -15.96 1.95
CA VAL A 43 9.34 -14.57 1.53
C VAL A 43 8.98 -13.71 2.74
N ARG A 44 9.76 -12.68 3.02
CA ARG A 44 9.48 -11.68 4.06
C ARG A 44 8.55 -10.61 3.51
N VAL A 45 7.44 -10.38 4.18
CA VAL A 45 6.46 -9.34 3.85
C VAL A 45 6.50 -8.26 4.93
N VAL A 46 7.13 -7.14 4.63
CA VAL A 46 7.23 -6.01 5.55
C VAL A 46 5.92 -5.24 5.55
N VAL A 47 5.41 -4.98 6.76
CA VAL A 47 4.26 -4.13 7.05
C VAL A 47 4.76 -2.94 7.84
N ALA A 48 4.64 -1.74 7.28
CA ALA A 48 5.21 -0.51 7.84
C ALA A 48 4.43 0.06 9.06
N PHE A 49 3.50 -0.72 9.62
CA PHE A 49 2.63 -0.35 10.72
C PHE A 49 2.52 -1.47 11.77
N THR A 50 1.97 -1.13 12.94
CA THR A 50 1.72 -2.11 14.01
C THR A 50 0.72 -3.19 13.59
N ALA A 51 0.86 -4.37 14.19
CA ALA A 51 -0.10 -5.46 14.00
C ALA A 51 -1.54 -5.02 14.37
N GLY A 52 -2.52 -5.61 13.69
CA GLY A 52 -3.95 -5.33 13.88
C GLY A 52 -4.48 -4.10 13.14
N GLY A 53 -3.63 -3.32 12.47
CA GLY A 53 -4.07 -2.28 11.53
C GLY A 53 -4.42 -2.85 10.16
N THR A 54 -5.08 -2.05 9.32
CA THR A 54 -5.55 -2.48 8.00
C THR A 54 -4.44 -3.06 7.11
N THR A 55 -3.25 -2.44 7.11
CA THR A 55 -2.10 -2.96 6.35
C THR A 55 -1.74 -4.38 6.78
N ASP A 56 -1.74 -4.64 8.09
CA ASP A 56 -1.43 -5.96 8.65
C ASP A 56 -2.53 -6.99 8.35
N ILE A 57 -3.79 -6.60 8.49
CA ILE A 57 -4.96 -7.46 8.18
C ILE A 57 -4.91 -7.92 6.71
N LEU A 58 -4.76 -6.98 5.78
CA LEU A 58 -4.69 -7.28 4.34
C LEU A 58 -3.43 -8.08 3.98
N ALA A 59 -2.28 -7.71 4.57
CA ALA A 59 -1.03 -8.42 4.35
C ALA A 59 -1.15 -9.89 4.77
N ARG A 60 -1.71 -10.19 5.96
CA ARG A 60 -1.89 -11.55 6.46
C ARG A 60 -2.85 -12.35 5.60
N SER A 61 -4.01 -11.77 5.25
CA SER A 61 -5.03 -12.44 4.45
C SER A 61 -4.48 -12.88 3.08
N VAL A 62 -3.79 -11.98 2.36
CA VAL A 62 -3.22 -12.30 1.04
C VAL A 62 -1.99 -13.20 1.17
N SER A 63 -1.12 -12.97 2.16
CA SER A 63 0.09 -13.79 2.37
C SER A 63 -0.22 -15.23 2.72
N GLN A 64 -1.28 -15.49 3.48
CA GLN A 64 -1.73 -16.84 3.78
C GLN A 64 -2.09 -17.60 2.49
N GLN A 65 -2.88 -16.99 1.63
CA GLN A 65 -3.28 -17.61 0.36
C GLN A 65 -2.09 -17.76 -0.61
N LEU A 66 -1.15 -16.80 -0.62
CA LEU A 66 0.09 -16.94 -1.38
C LEU A 66 0.93 -18.11 -0.89
N ALA A 67 1.03 -18.31 0.43
CA ALA A 67 1.80 -19.41 1.00
C ALA A 67 1.19 -20.77 0.63
N GLU A 68 -0.13 -20.90 0.68
CA GLU A 68 -0.86 -22.12 0.29
C GLU A 68 -0.65 -22.42 -1.21
N ARG A 69 -0.67 -21.38 -2.05
CA ARG A 69 -0.58 -21.52 -3.51
C ARG A 69 0.86 -21.76 -3.99
N LEU A 70 1.82 -21.02 -3.46
CA LEU A 70 3.23 -21.06 -3.88
C LEU A 70 4.09 -22.02 -3.05
N LYS A 71 3.50 -22.72 -2.06
CA LYS A 71 4.16 -23.75 -1.23
C LYS A 71 5.42 -23.22 -0.50
N GLN A 72 5.47 -21.92 -0.24
CA GLN A 72 6.54 -21.26 0.54
C GLN A 72 5.92 -20.30 1.55
N PRO A 73 6.46 -20.18 2.77
CA PRO A 73 5.96 -19.24 3.76
C PRO A 73 6.09 -17.77 3.30
N PHE A 74 5.04 -16.97 3.51
CA PHE A 74 5.05 -15.51 3.41
C PHE A 74 4.95 -14.94 4.83
N ILE A 75 6.08 -14.49 5.38
CA ILE A 75 6.25 -14.15 6.80
C ILE A 75 6.05 -12.65 6.99
N ILE A 76 5.06 -12.26 7.80
CA ILE A 76 4.78 -10.86 8.11
C ILE A 76 5.81 -10.32 9.11
N ASP A 77 6.44 -9.20 8.77
CA ASP A 77 7.40 -8.45 9.59
C ASP A 77 6.88 -7.02 9.81
N ASN A 78 6.31 -6.76 10.98
CA ASN A 78 5.79 -5.44 11.32
C ASN A 78 6.92 -4.49 11.73
N ARG A 79 7.13 -3.40 10.97
CA ARG A 79 8.16 -2.36 11.21
C ARG A 79 7.55 -0.97 11.26
N PRO A 80 6.88 -0.60 12.37
CA PRO A 80 6.19 0.67 12.48
C PRO A 80 7.15 1.85 12.76
N GLY A 81 6.69 3.06 12.43
CA GLY A 81 7.33 4.32 12.77
C GLY A 81 7.48 5.28 11.59
N GLY A 82 7.59 6.59 11.88
CA GLY A 82 7.73 7.64 10.88
C GLY A 82 6.60 7.67 9.83
N GLY A 83 5.34 7.48 10.23
CA GLY A 83 4.23 7.42 9.27
C GLY A 83 4.33 6.28 8.25
N GLY A 84 5.10 5.22 8.55
CA GLY A 84 5.39 4.09 7.68
C GLY A 84 6.75 4.18 6.96
N ASN A 85 7.50 5.27 7.15
CA ASN A 85 8.78 5.47 6.47
C ASN A 85 9.83 4.43 6.87
N ILE A 86 9.91 4.06 8.17
CA ILE A 86 10.90 3.08 8.67
C ILE A 86 10.76 1.72 7.97
N GLY A 87 9.54 1.19 7.89
CA GLY A 87 9.29 -0.08 7.22
C GLY A 87 9.52 -0.02 5.72
N THR A 88 9.13 1.08 5.08
CA THR A 88 9.32 1.29 3.64
C THR A 88 10.80 1.39 3.28
N GLU A 89 11.57 2.19 4.01
CA GLU A 89 13.02 2.31 3.82
C GLU A 89 13.74 0.97 4.01
N ASN A 90 13.30 0.16 4.98
CA ASN A 90 13.85 -1.18 5.17
C ASN A 90 13.71 -2.05 3.91
N VAL A 91 12.59 -1.96 3.20
CA VAL A 91 12.39 -2.68 1.94
C VAL A 91 13.22 -2.08 0.82
N VAL A 92 13.23 -0.76 0.67
CA VAL A 92 14.04 -0.06 -0.35
C VAL A 92 15.51 -0.48 -0.28
N ARG A 93 16.05 -0.67 0.94
CA ARG A 93 17.45 -1.10 1.18
C ARG A 93 17.67 -2.62 1.13
N SER A 94 16.63 -3.40 0.90
CA SER A 94 16.74 -4.86 0.82
C SER A 94 17.22 -5.32 -0.56
N ALA A 95 17.71 -6.56 -0.64
CA ALA A 95 18.09 -7.17 -1.91
C ALA A 95 16.89 -7.22 -2.88
N ALA A 96 17.15 -6.90 -4.15
CA ALA A 96 16.16 -6.90 -5.21
C ALA A 96 15.96 -8.31 -5.81
N ASP A 97 15.78 -9.31 -4.97
CA ASP A 97 15.63 -10.73 -5.34
C ASP A 97 14.19 -11.27 -5.22
N GLY A 98 13.26 -10.41 -4.78
CA GLY A 98 11.86 -10.76 -4.56
C GLY A 98 11.54 -11.42 -3.21
N TYR A 99 12.54 -11.69 -2.36
CA TYR A 99 12.33 -12.32 -1.05
C TYR A 99 12.09 -11.33 0.10
N THR A 100 12.08 -10.05 -0.21
CA THR A 100 11.57 -9.00 0.67
C THR A 100 10.58 -8.14 -0.09
N LEU A 101 9.35 -8.11 0.38
CA LEU A 101 8.25 -7.35 -0.21
C LEU A 101 7.72 -6.34 0.81
N LEU A 102 7.12 -5.26 0.33
CA LEU A 102 6.38 -4.30 1.15
C LEU A 102 4.89 -4.44 0.86
N VAL A 103 4.06 -4.49 1.89
CA VAL A 103 2.67 -4.06 1.74
C VAL A 103 2.64 -2.57 2.03
N GLY A 104 2.65 -1.78 0.96
CA GLY A 104 2.61 -0.32 1.00
C GLY A 104 1.21 0.23 1.10
N SER A 105 1.11 1.48 1.54
CA SER A 105 -0.15 2.24 1.61
C SER A 105 0.08 3.68 1.15
N VAL A 106 -1.00 4.43 1.01
CA VAL A 106 -0.98 5.81 0.50
C VAL A 106 0.02 6.73 1.23
N GLY A 107 0.18 6.59 2.56
CA GLY A 107 1.09 7.41 3.36
C GLY A 107 2.54 7.38 2.85
N PRO A 108 3.26 6.27 3.06
CA PRO A 108 4.68 6.18 2.70
C PRO A 108 4.93 6.18 1.19
N ILE A 109 3.92 5.92 0.35
CA ILE A 109 4.11 5.83 -1.12
C ILE A 109 3.73 7.13 -1.85
N ALA A 110 2.71 7.86 -1.39
CA ALA A 110 2.20 9.02 -2.14
C ALA A 110 2.20 10.33 -1.33
N ILE A 111 2.09 10.28 0.00
CA ILE A 111 1.95 11.47 0.85
C ILE A 111 3.31 11.95 1.37
N ASN A 112 4.10 11.01 1.91
CA ASN A 112 5.26 11.35 2.75
C ASN A 112 6.38 12.03 1.97
N GLN A 113 6.50 11.81 0.66
CA GLN A 113 7.50 12.47 -0.19
C GLN A 113 7.31 14.00 -0.23
N THR A 114 6.09 14.49 -0.05
CA THR A 114 5.81 15.93 0.02
C THR A 114 5.79 16.42 1.46
N LEU A 115 5.35 15.57 2.39
CA LEU A 115 5.11 15.96 3.79
C LEU A 115 6.41 16.03 4.61
N TYR A 116 7.35 15.09 4.39
CA TYR A 116 8.63 15.02 5.11
C TYR A 116 9.74 15.73 4.34
N LYS A 117 10.44 16.68 5.00
CA LYS A 117 11.54 17.44 4.38
C LYS A 117 12.74 16.56 4.02
N ASN A 118 13.01 15.52 4.81
CA ASN A 118 14.19 14.68 4.71
C ASN A 118 13.77 13.19 4.60
N LEU A 119 13.04 12.84 3.55
CA LEU A 119 12.72 11.45 3.27
C LEU A 119 13.94 10.76 2.65
N SER A 120 14.37 9.63 3.22
CA SER A 120 15.58 8.90 2.81
C SER A 120 15.41 8.01 1.58
N TYR A 121 14.21 7.98 0.98
CA TYR A 121 13.88 7.19 -0.22
C TYR A 121 12.90 7.96 -1.14
N ASP A 122 12.90 7.60 -2.41
CA ASP A 122 11.90 8.05 -3.38
C ASP A 122 11.01 6.85 -3.75
N PRO A 123 9.76 6.77 -3.24
CA PRO A 123 8.92 5.59 -3.44
C PRO A 123 8.62 5.29 -4.90
N LEU A 124 8.60 6.32 -5.77
CA LEU A 124 8.31 6.16 -7.19
C LEU A 124 9.53 5.70 -8.01
N LYS A 125 10.74 5.85 -7.45
CA LYS A 125 11.99 5.44 -8.10
C LYS A 125 12.63 4.20 -7.49
N ASP A 126 12.48 4.01 -6.17
CA ASP A 126 13.20 3.00 -5.41
C ASP A 126 12.39 1.73 -5.17
N LEU A 127 11.08 1.76 -5.49
CA LEU A 127 10.17 0.62 -5.41
C LEU A 127 9.59 0.28 -6.78
N VAL A 128 9.33 -1.01 -6.99
CA VAL A 128 8.59 -1.53 -8.14
C VAL A 128 7.19 -1.94 -7.67
N PRO A 129 6.11 -1.35 -8.21
CA PRO A 129 4.75 -1.79 -7.95
C PRO A 129 4.55 -3.22 -8.44
N VAL A 130 3.91 -4.06 -7.64
CA VAL A 130 3.59 -5.45 -7.99
C VAL A 130 2.11 -5.56 -8.35
N VAL A 131 1.24 -5.23 -7.40
CA VAL A 131 -0.21 -5.30 -7.58
C VAL A 131 -0.92 -4.50 -6.49
N GLN A 132 -1.99 -3.82 -6.84
CA GLN A 132 -2.91 -3.23 -5.87
C GLN A 132 -3.74 -4.34 -5.22
N ILE A 133 -3.79 -4.37 -3.89
CA ILE A 133 -4.61 -5.35 -3.15
C ILE A 133 -6.03 -4.81 -3.03
N ALA A 134 -6.18 -3.59 -2.48
CA ALA A 134 -7.48 -3.02 -2.19
C ALA A 134 -7.49 -1.50 -2.14
N ASP A 135 -8.64 -0.92 -2.44
CA ASP A 135 -9.05 0.41 -2.00
C ASP A 135 -9.80 0.31 -0.68
N VAL A 136 -9.52 1.23 0.23
CA VAL A 136 -10.09 1.22 1.58
C VAL A 136 -10.51 2.64 1.97
N PRO A 137 -11.81 2.93 2.02
CA PRO A 137 -12.30 4.18 2.55
C PRO A 137 -11.92 4.37 4.01
N ASN A 138 -11.72 5.63 4.41
CA ASN A 138 -11.75 5.98 5.82
C ASN A 138 -13.20 6.20 6.26
N VAL A 139 -13.47 5.93 7.53
CA VAL A 139 -14.74 6.27 8.18
C VAL A 139 -14.46 7.21 9.34
N LEU A 140 -15.22 8.29 9.43
CA LEU A 140 -15.23 9.15 10.61
C LEU A 140 -15.92 8.40 11.73
N VAL A 141 -15.16 8.10 12.78
CA VAL A 141 -15.66 7.46 13.99
C VAL A 141 -15.49 8.37 15.20
N VAL A 142 -16.45 8.31 16.10
CA VAL A 142 -16.44 9.04 17.37
C VAL A 142 -16.64 8.07 18.54
N HIS A 143 -16.10 8.42 19.71
CA HIS A 143 -16.47 7.76 20.96
C HIS A 143 -17.94 8.05 21.29
N PRO A 144 -18.73 7.12 21.87
CA PRO A 144 -20.15 7.32 22.20
C PRO A 144 -20.43 8.49 23.14
N SER A 145 -19.46 8.97 23.92
CA SER A 145 -19.59 10.16 24.77
C SER A 145 -19.68 11.47 23.98
N VAL A 146 -19.27 11.48 22.71
CA VAL A 146 -19.45 12.66 21.85
C VAL A 146 -20.94 12.83 21.56
N PRO A 147 -21.54 14.02 21.85
CA PRO A 147 -22.96 14.27 21.73
C PRO A 147 -23.38 14.52 20.27
N ALA A 148 -23.01 13.58 19.38
CA ALA A 148 -23.36 13.61 17.97
C ALA A 148 -23.70 12.18 17.50
N LYS A 149 -24.89 12.01 16.94
CA LYS A 149 -25.40 10.74 16.41
C LYS A 149 -25.35 10.70 14.89
N THR A 150 -25.32 11.85 14.24
CA THR A 150 -25.22 12.02 12.79
C THR A 150 -23.99 12.86 12.43
N PHE A 151 -23.64 12.86 11.14
CA PHE A 151 -22.55 13.69 10.67
C PHE A 151 -22.85 15.19 10.81
N GLU A 152 -24.08 15.59 10.55
CA GLU A 152 -24.54 16.98 10.70
C GLU A 152 -24.46 17.47 12.16
N GLU A 153 -24.88 16.64 13.12
CA GLU A 153 -24.72 16.93 14.55
C GLU A 153 -23.24 17.05 14.93
N PHE A 154 -22.39 16.20 14.35
CA PHE A 154 -20.95 16.28 14.58
C PHE A 154 -20.34 17.57 14.01
N LEU A 155 -20.75 18.01 12.83
CA LEU A 155 -20.32 19.28 12.26
C LEU A 155 -20.72 20.47 13.16
N ALA A 156 -21.93 20.45 13.67
CA ALA A 156 -22.41 21.48 14.62
C ALA A 156 -21.58 21.44 15.93
N TYR A 157 -21.32 20.25 16.45
CA TYR A 157 -20.53 20.07 17.67
C TYR A 157 -19.09 20.57 17.51
N VAL A 158 -18.42 20.26 16.40
CA VAL A 158 -17.05 20.72 16.11
C VAL A 158 -17.03 22.25 16.04
N LYS A 159 -17.95 22.86 15.31
CA LYS A 159 -18.06 24.34 15.17
C LYS A 159 -18.34 25.04 16.49
N ALA A 160 -19.07 24.41 17.39
CA ALA A 160 -19.37 24.96 18.72
C ALA A 160 -18.21 24.83 19.71
N ASN A 161 -17.18 24.04 19.40
CA ASN A 161 -16.05 23.73 20.26
C ASN A 161 -14.69 23.94 19.60
N PRO A 162 -14.38 25.12 18.99
CA PRO A 162 -13.12 25.32 18.29
C PRO A 162 -11.92 25.18 19.24
N GLY A 163 -10.89 24.45 18.79
CA GLY A 163 -9.67 24.20 19.55
C GLY A 163 -9.80 23.23 20.74
N LYS A 164 -11.00 22.67 21.01
CA LYS A 164 -11.24 21.79 22.16
C LYS A 164 -11.29 20.30 21.81
N LEU A 165 -11.33 19.96 20.52
CA LEU A 165 -11.47 18.59 20.08
C LEU A 165 -10.12 18.02 19.61
N ASN A 166 -9.79 16.84 20.12
CA ASN A 166 -8.61 16.09 19.74
C ASN A 166 -9.00 15.00 18.75
N TYR A 167 -8.24 14.88 17.66
CA TYR A 167 -8.36 13.73 16.78
C TYR A 167 -7.09 12.90 16.77
N GLY A 168 -7.27 11.58 16.73
CA GLY A 168 -6.17 10.64 16.61
C GLY A 168 -5.86 10.29 15.17
N SER A 169 -4.62 9.91 14.91
CA SER A 169 -4.23 9.29 13.64
C SER A 169 -3.27 8.12 13.86
N THR A 170 -3.16 7.27 12.84
CA THR A 170 -2.19 6.15 12.83
C THR A 170 -0.75 6.62 12.56
N GLY A 171 -0.51 7.92 12.52
CA GLY A 171 0.78 8.58 12.34
C GLY A 171 0.68 9.79 11.43
N VAL A 172 1.66 10.68 11.53
CA VAL A 172 1.79 11.82 10.62
C VAL A 172 1.96 11.31 9.18
N GLY A 173 1.29 11.91 8.21
CA GLY A 173 1.34 11.51 6.80
C GLY A 173 0.45 10.33 6.42
N THR A 174 -0.35 9.79 7.35
CA THR A 174 -1.32 8.75 7.01
C THR A 174 -2.63 9.37 6.48
N SER A 175 -3.43 8.57 5.77
CA SER A 175 -4.77 9.01 5.33
C SER A 175 -5.66 9.41 6.52
N SER A 176 -5.48 8.74 7.66
CA SER A 176 -6.16 9.07 8.91
C SER A 176 -5.87 10.51 9.39
N HIS A 177 -4.59 10.92 9.34
CA HIS A 177 -4.17 12.28 9.66
C HIS A 177 -4.79 13.28 8.69
N LEU A 178 -4.53 13.11 7.39
CA LEU A 178 -4.91 14.10 6.39
C LEU A 178 -6.42 14.20 6.17
N SER A 179 -7.19 13.10 6.31
CA SER A 179 -8.66 13.16 6.27
C SER A 179 -9.22 14.03 7.39
N SER A 180 -8.69 13.87 8.62
CA SER A 180 -9.11 14.68 9.76
C SER A 180 -8.71 16.14 9.59
N TYR A 181 -7.49 16.38 9.11
CA TYR A 181 -7.01 17.71 8.79
C TYR A 181 -7.88 18.40 7.72
N MET A 182 -8.13 17.70 6.60
CA MET A 182 -8.99 18.20 5.51
C MET A 182 -10.40 18.56 6.01
N LEU A 183 -10.97 17.75 6.92
CA LEU A 183 -12.27 18.06 7.52
C LEU A 183 -12.20 19.38 8.28
N SER A 184 -11.21 19.54 9.15
CA SER A 184 -11.03 20.75 9.98
C SER A 184 -10.85 22.00 9.10
N GLN A 185 -10.02 21.90 8.05
CA GLN A 185 -9.82 22.99 7.08
C GLN A 185 -11.10 23.37 6.32
N ARG A 186 -11.85 22.37 5.84
CA ARG A 186 -13.11 22.60 5.13
C ARG A 186 -14.20 23.24 6.00
N LEU A 187 -14.11 23.03 7.32
CA LEU A 187 -15.03 23.63 8.29
C LEU A 187 -14.55 24.98 8.83
N GLY A 188 -13.28 25.36 8.58
CA GLY A 188 -12.66 26.55 9.15
C GLY A 188 -12.56 26.49 10.68
N VAL A 189 -12.30 25.30 11.25
CA VAL A 189 -12.20 25.10 12.69
C VAL A 189 -10.84 24.50 13.09
N GLU A 190 -10.36 24.90 14.25
CA GLU A 190 -9.17 24.28 14.86
C GLU A 190 -9.54 22.99 15.59
N THR A 191 -8.74 21.95 15.35
CA THR A 191 -8.76 20.70 16.10
C THR A 191 -7.32 20.25 16.36
N LEU A 192 -7.05 19.64 17.50
CA LEU A 192 -5.70 19.21 17.88
C LEU A 192 -5.41 17.80 17.34
N HIS A 193 -4.34 17.67 16.57
CA HIS A 193 -3.86 16.37 16.10
C HIS A 193 -3.03 15.67 17.17
N VAL A 194 -3.36 14.41 17.47
CA VAL A 194 -2.59 13.50 18.34
C VAL A 194 -2.09 12.32 17.50
N PRO A 195 -0.82 12.31 17.08
CA PRO A 195 -0.26 11.23 16.27
C PRO A 195 0.11 10.01 17.13
N TYR A 196 -0.17 8.82 16.62
CA TYR A 196 0.17 7.53 17.22
C TYR A 196 1.03 6.67 16.30
N LYS A 197 1.58 5.59 16.84
CA LYS A 197 2.26 4.56 16.04
C LYS A 197 1.23 3.49 15.63
N GLY A 198 0.70 3.60 14.41
CA GLY A 198 -0.24 2.63 13.86
C GLY A 198 -1.57 2.54 14.63
N ALA A 199 -2.04 1.32 14.91
CA ALA A 199 -3.35 1.05 15.50
C ALA A 199 -3.54 1.54 16.95
N ASN A 200 -2.50 2.03 17.62
CA ASN A 200 -2.59 2.48 19.03
C ASN A 200 -3.57 3.66 19.24
N ALA A 201 -3.80 4.47 18.21
CA ALA A 201 -4.80 5.55 18.25
C ALA A 201 -6.21 5.04 18.61
N LEU A 202 -6.54 3.83 18.17
CA LEU A 202 -7.84 3.21 18.43
C LEU A 202 -8.07 2.96 19.92
N ASN A 203 -7.04 2.59 20.67
CA ASN A 203 -7.15 2.35 22.12
C ASN A 203 -7.55 3.61 22.86
N ASP A 204 -6.98 4.77 22.51
CA ASP A 204 -7.29 6.03 23.16
C ASP A 204 -8.65 6.59 22.70
N LEU A 205 -9.07 6.33 21.47
CA LEU A 205 -10.42 6.62 21.03
C LEU A 205 -11.45 5.79 21.79
N LEU A 206 -11.22 4.49 21.97
CA LEU A 206 -12.10 3.59 22.74
C LEU A 206 -12.16 3.93 24.23
N ALA A 207 -11.09 4.54 24.77
CA ALA A 207 -11.04 5.04 26.14
C ALA A 207 -11.65 6.44 26.30
N GLY A 208 -12.15 7.06 25.23
CA GLY A 208 -12.74 8.41 25.23
C GLY A 208 -11.73 9.55 25.41
N ARG A 209 -10.42 9.27 25.28
CA ARG A 209 -9.36 10.30 25.34
C ARG A 209 -9.27 11.14 24.08
N LEU A 210 -9.74 10.59 22.97
CA LEU A 210 -9.91 11.26 21.68
C LEU A 210 -11.41 11.41 21.39
N GLN A 211 -11.79 12.51 20.77
CA GLN A 211 -13.18 12.73 20.40
C GLN A 211 -13.53 12.04 19.09
N PHE A 212 -12.62 12.07 18.11
CA PHE A 212 -12.85 11.47 16.80
C PHE A 212 -11.56 11.03 16.11
N MET A 213 -11.69 10.22 15.09
CA MET A 213 -10.66 9.98 14.08
C MET A 213 -11.30 9.55 12.76
N PHE A 214 -10.63 9.82 11.67
CA PHE A 214 -10.82 9.06 10.46
C PHE A 214 -9.95 7.79 10.54
N ALA A 215 -10.59 6.64 10.43
CA ALA A 215 -9.92 5.34 10.47
C ALA A 215 -10.28 4.54 9.21
N THR A 216 -9.36 3.75 8.69
CA THR A 216 -9.67 2.78 7.64
C THR A 216 -10.70 1.77 8.16
N ILE A 217 -11.74 1.49 7.39
CA ILE A 217 -12.89 0.68 7.85
C ILE A 217 -12.46 -0.66 8.46
N PRO A 218 -11.54 -1.46 7.87
CA PRO A 218 -11.15 -2.73 8.44
C PRO A 218 -10.60 -2.65 9.87
N SER A 219 -9.95 -1.55 10.21
CA SER A 219 -9.36 -1.36 11.55
C SER A 219 -10.38 -1.09 12.65
N VAL A 220 -11.59 -0.64 12.30
CA VAL A 220 -12.60 -0.19 13.28
C VAL A 220 -13.97 -0.87 13.14
N ILE A 221 -14.23 -1.61 12.07
CA ILE A 221 -15.53 -2.24 11.83
C ILE A 221 -15.98 -3.17 12.97
N PRO A 222 -15.12 -3.96 13.64
CA PRO A 222 -15.53 -4.75 14.78
C PRO A 222 -16.05 -3.87 15.94
N GLN A 223 -15.43 -2.72 16.19
CA GLN A 223 -15.81 -1.80 17.25
C GLN A 223 -17.11 -1.05 16.94
N ILE A 224 -17.35 -0.73 15.67
CA ILE A 224 -18.61 -0.15 15.19
C ILE A 224 -19.75 -1.16 15.38
N LYS A 225 -19.56 -2.41 14.93
CA LYS A 225 -20.55 -3.48 15.08
C LYS A 225 -20.85 -3.81 16.54
N ALA A 226 -19.86 -3.68 17.42
CA ALA A 226 -20.02 -3.86 18.87
C ALA A 226 -20.60 -2.63 19.60
N GLY A 227 -20.92 -1.54 18.89
CA GLY A 227 -21.44 -0.30 19.47
C GLY A 227 -20.44 0.49 20.31
N LYS A 228 -19.14 0.11 20.31
CA LYS A 228 -18.09 0.79 21.05
C LYS A 228 -17.62 2.08 20.36
N LEU A 229 -17.87 2.21 19.08
CA LEU A 229 -17.66 3.43 18.28
C LEU A 229 -18.89 3.70 17.43
N ARG A 230 -19.12 4.97 17.15
CA ARG A 230 -20.17 5.41 16.23
C ARG A 230 -19.55 5.86 14.92
N ALA A 231 -19.95 5.24 13.80
CA ALA A 231 -19.61 5.68 12.45
C ALA A 231 -20.57 6.80 12.03
N LEU A 232 -20.03 7.92 11.54
CA LEU A 232 -20.84 9.09 11.16
C LEU A 232 -20.84 9.34 9.65
N ALA A 233 -19.71 9.16 8.96
CA ALA A 233 -19.62 9.31 7.52
C ALA A 233 -18.38 8.59 6.97
N VAL A 234 -18.42 8.12 5.70
CA VAL A 234 -17.26 7.59 4.99
C VAL A 234 -16.64 8.65 4.10
N SER A 235 -15.33 8.58 3.91
CA SER A 235 -14.55 9.54 3.14
C SER A 235 -14.50 9.26 1.64
N SER A 236 -15.14 8.20 1.16
CA SER A 236 -15.28 7.90 -0.26
C SER A 236 -16.38 8.72 -0.91
N LEU A 237 -16.32 8.87 -2.24
CA LEU A 237 -17.39 9.52 -3.01
C LEU A 237 -18.67 8.68 -3.10
N LYS A 238 -18.57 7.37 -2.84
CA LYS A 238 -19.72 6.45 -2.81
C LYS A 238 -19.83 5.81 -1.43
N PRO A 239 -21.06 5.47 -0.98
CA PRO A 239 -21.27 4.71 0.25
C PRO A 239 -20.50 3.40 0.26
N SER A 240 -20.02 2.99 1.44
CA SER A 240 -19.30 1.73 1.60
C SER A 240 -20.26 0.54 1.66
N ARG A 241 -19.92 -0.53 0.94
CA ARG A 241 -20.67 -1.81 0.98
C ARG A 241 -20.63 -2.48 2.35
N SER A 242 -19.61 -2.20 3.15
CA SER A 242 -19.43 -2.80 4.49
C SER A 242 -20.11 -2.03 5.62
N LEU A 243 -20.50 -0.79 5.39
CA LEU A 243 -21.20 0.08 6.35
C LEU A 243 -22.50 0.63 5.72
N PRO A 244 -23.47 -0.23 5.42
CA PRO A 244 -24.73 0.20 4.82
C PRO A 244 -25.44 1.21 5.74
N GLY A 245 -25.96 2.30 5.15
CA GLY A 245 -26.62 3.38 5.90
C GLY A 245 -25.68 4.45 6.46
N VAL A 246 -24.38 4.29 6.39
CA VAL A 246 -23.41 5.36 6.72
C VAL A 246 -23.21 6.22 5.47
N PRO A 247 -23.55 7.52 5.51
CA PRO A 247 -23.45 8.40 4.35
C PRO A 247 -22.00 8.74 4.02
N THR A 248 -21.75 9.35 2.86
CA THR A 248 -20.45 9.95 2.56
C THR A 248 -20.35 11.37 3.12
N VAL A 249 -19.12 11.80 3.42
CA VAL A 249 -18.82 13.19 3.81
C VAL A 249 -19.24 14.15 2.68
N ALA A 250 -19.05 13.71 1.42
CA ALA A 250 -19.41 14.49 0.23
C ALA A 250 -20.92 14.74 0.10
N GLU A 251 -21.76 13.71 0.35
CA GLU A 251 -23.22 13.82 0.33
C GLU A 251 -23.78 14.70 1.45
N LYS A 252 -23.03 14.82 2.55
CA LYS A 252 -23.46 15.50 3.78
C LYS A 252 -22.87 16.90 3.95
N GLY A 253 -22.62 17.59 2.84
CA GLY A 253 -22.34 19.03 2.83
C GLY A 253 -20.90 19.42 2.55
N LEU A 254 -20.01 18.48 2.22
CA LEU A 254 -18.65 18.77 1.78
C LEU A 254 -18.36 18.17 0.40
N PRO A 255 -18.94 18.71 -0.68
CA PRO A 255 -18.80 18.16 -2.03
C PRO A 255 -17.35 17.96 -2.43
N GLY A 256 -17.03 16.82 -3.07
CA GLY A 256 -15.68 16.49 -3.50
C GLY A 256 -14.72 16.09 -2.37
N PHE A 257 -15.22 15.89 -1.14
CA PHE A 257 -14.40 15.32 -0.08
C PHE A 257 -14.11 13.85 -0.39
N GLU A 258 -12.86 13.56 -0.71
CA GLU A 258 -12.40 12.20 -0.98
C GLU A 258 -11.01 12.00 -0.39
N ALA A 259 -10.90 11.13 0.62
CA ALA A 259 -9.67 10.86 1.35
C ALA A 259 -9.64 9.40 1.84
N GLY A 260 -9.39 8.49 0.92
CA GLY A 260 -9.25 7.06 1.21
C GLY A 260 -7.81 6.64 1.40
N SER A 261 -7.63 5.37 1.68
CA SER A 261 -6.35 4.68 1.61
C SER A 261 -6.44 3.57 0.58
N TRP A 262 -5.30 3.16 0.08
CA TRP A 262 -5.14 2.00 -0.78
C TRP A 262 -3.91 1.21 -0.33
N PHE A 263 -3.89 -0.07 -0.67
CA PHE A 263 -2.86 -1.01 -0.23
C PHE A 263 -2.44 -1.88 -1.40
N GLY A 264 -1.16 -2.22 -1.45
CA GLY A 264 -0.64 -3.12 -2.48
C GLY A 264 0.77 -3.57 -2.22
N PHE A 265 1.18 -4.58 -2.96
CA PHE A 265 2.54 -5.10 -2.89
C PHE A 265 3.50 -4.26 -3.73
N PHE A 266 4.67 -4.03 -3.15
CA PHE A 266 5.84 -3.45 -3.79
C PHE A 266 7.06 -4.32 -3.54
N ALA A 267 8.02 -4.24 -4.44
CA ALA A 267 9.34 -4.86 -4.32
C ALA A 267 10.45 -3.80 -4.44
N PRO A 268 11.68 -4.04 -3.97
CA PRO A 268 12.82 -3.16 -4.22
C PRO A 268 13.06 -2.95 -5.71
N LYS A 269 13.57 -1.76 -6.09
CA LYS A 269 14.00 -1.48 -7.47
C LYS A 269 15.02 -2.50 -7.95
N GLY A 270 14.85 -2.98 -9.18
CA GLY A 270 15.73 -3.99 -9.78
C GLY A 270 15.27 -5.43 -9.56
N THR A 271 14.18 -5.66 -8.84
CA THR A 271 13.58 -7.01 -8.73
C THR A 271 13.24 -7.55 -10.12
N PRO A 272 13.63 -8.80 -10.45
CA PRO A 272 13.44 -9.38 -11.78
C PRO A 272 11.98 -9.35 -12.24
N ALA A 273 11.75 -9.01 -13.51
CA ALA A 273 10.40 -8.91 -14.08
C ALA A 273 9.61 -10.23 -13.98
N SER A 274 10.28 -11.38 -14.05
CA SER A 274 9.66 -12.71 -13.87
C SER A 274 9.10 -12.90 -12.46
N VAL A 275 9.81 -12.41 -11.43
CA VAL A 275 9.36 -12.43 -10.04
C VAL A 275 8.13 -11.54 -9.85
N ILE A 276 8.17 -10.31 -10.40
CA ILE A 276 7.02 -9.38 -10.36
C ILE A 276 5.80 -10.02 -11.06
N ALA A 277 6.00 -10.62 -12.23
CA ALA A 277 4.92 -11.28 -12.98
C ALA A 277 4.32 -12.47 -12.21
N THR A 278 5.17 -13.30 -11.57
CA THR A 278 4.71 -14.42 -10.75
C THR A 278 3.88 -13.94 -9.57
N LEU A 279 4.35 -12.94 -8.82
CA LEU A 279 3.62 -12.37 -7.69
C LEU A 279 2.31 -11.72 -8.14
N ASN A 280 2.36 -10.87 -9.18
CA ASN A 280 1.18 -10.20 -9.73
C ASN A 280 0.09 -11.21 -10.13
N LYS A 281 0.47 -12.23 -10.91
CA LYS A 281 -0.46 -13.27 -11.35
C LYS A 281 -1.12 -13.97 -10.14
N ASN A 282 -0.31 -14.42 -9.17
CA ASN A 282 -0.83 -15.19 -8.05
C ASN A 282 -1.73 -14.35 -7.14
N VAL A 283 -1.42 -13.08 -6.90
CA VAL A 283 -2.31 -12.18 -6.14
C VAL A 283 -3.62 -11.96 -6.89
N ASN A 284 -3.58 -11.67 -8.21
CA ASN A 284 -4.80 -11.51 -9.00
C ASN A 284 -5.69 -12.77 -8.99
N ASP A 285 -5.10 -13.96 -8.99
CA ASP A 285 -5.84 -15.23 -8.90
C ASP A 285 -6.47 -15.47 -7.50
N ILE A 286 -5.91 -14.86 -6.45
CA ILE A 286 -6.35 -15.00 -5.05
C ILE A 286 -7.46 -13.99 -4.71
N LEU A 287 -7.38 -12.76 -5.19
CA LEU A 287 -8.30 -11.68 -4.80
C LEU A 287 -9.79 -12.04 -4.96
N PRO A 288 -10.25 -12.70 -6.05
CA PRO A 288 -11.64 -13.10 -6.17
C PRO A 288 -12.12 -14.06 -5.08
N GLN A 289 -11.21 -14.90 -4.53
CA GLN A 289 -11.53 -15.83 -3.45
C GLN A 289 -11.69 -15.10 -2.11
N LEU A 290 -11.01 -13.98 -1.94
CA LEU A 290 -11.06 -13.14 -0.74
C LEU A 290 -12.13 -12.03 -0.83
N GLU A 291 -12.75 -11.81 -1.99
CA GLU A 291 -13.62 -10.66 -2.23
C GLU A 291 -14.72 -10.52 -1.18
N ALA A 292 -15.50 -11.57 -0.94
CA ALA A 292 -16.60 -11.53 0.01
C ALA A 292 -16.13 -11.23 1.44
N GLN A 293 -14.97 -11.75 1.84
CA GLN A 293 -14.36 -11.45 3.14
C GLN A 293 -13.90 -10.00 3.20
N MET A 294 -13.14 -9.54 2.20
CA MET A 294 -12.59 -8.19 2.15
C MET A 294 -13.68 -7.13 2.18
N ILE A 295 -14.75 -7.32 1.40
CA ILE A 295 -15.91 -6.42 1.41
C ILE A 295 -16.56 -6.37 2.80
N ARG A 296 -16.78 -7.53 3.46
CA ARG A 296 -17.36 -7.55 4.82
C ARG A 296 -16.46 -6.83 5.84
N GLU A 297 -15.17 -6.81 5.60
CA GLU A 297 -14.16 -6.15 6.44
C GLU A 297 -13.92 -4.68 6.06
N GLY A 298 -14.51 -4.19 4.97
CA GLY A 298 -14.43 -2.78 4.57
C GLY A 298 -13.30 -2.44 3.60
N ALA A 299 -12.80 -3.43 2.89
CA ALA A 299 -11.83 -3.28 1.82
C ALA A 299 -12.44 -3.72 0.49
N ASP A 300 -12.30 -2.90 -0.55
CA ASP A 300 -12.72 -3.24 -1.91
C ASP A 300 -11.52 -3.80 -2.68
N PRO A 301 -11.50 -5.11 -3.04
CA PRO A 301 -10.38 -5.69 -3.77
C PRO A 301 -10.27 -5.09 -5.17
N VAL A 302 -9.04 -4.87 -5.65
CA VAL A 302 -8.77 -4.21 -6.94
C VAL A 302 -8.06 -5.14 -7.91
N GLY A 303 -6.83 -5.57 -7.62
CA GLY A 303 -6.01 -6.35 -8.55
C GLY A 303 -5.43 -5.51 -9.69
N GLY A 304 -5.24 -6.17 -10.83
CA GLY A 304 -4.76 -5.54 -12.05
C GLY A 304 -3.26 -5.72 -12.30
N SER A 305 -2.75 -5.14 -13.39
CA SER A 305 -1.33 -5.27 -13.76
C SER A 305 -0.42 -4.37 -12.92
N ALA A 306 0.85 -4.77 -12.81
CA ALA A 306 1.89 -3.96 -12.18
C ALA A 306 2.03 -2.56 -12.82
N ALA A 307 1.91 -2.49 -14.15
CA ALA A 307 1.95 -1.23 -14.88
C ALA A 307 0.77 -0.31 -14.53
N HIS A 308 -0.45 -0.87 -14.44
CA HIS A 308 -1.64 -0.12 -13.99
C HIS A 308 -1.45 0.42 -12.57
N TYR A 309 -0.96 -0.42 -11.67
CA TYR A 309 -0.69 0.00 -10.29
C TYR A 309 0.39 1.09 -10.21
N GLY A 310 1.43 1.02 -11.05
CA GLY A 310 2.43 2.08 -11.17
C GLY A 310 1.84 3.41 -11.64
N GLN A 311 0.97 3.40 -12.65
CA GLN A 311 0.27 4.61 -13.10
C GLN A 311 -0.67 5.16 -12.02
N PHE A 312 -1.35 4.30 -11.28
CA PHE A 312 -2.21 4.68 -10.18
C PHE A 312 -1.40 5.38 -9.07
N THR A 313 -0.26 4.82 -8.63
CA THR A 313 0.57 5.41 -7.59
C THR A 313 1.12 6.79 -7.98
N GLN A 314 1.45 7.01 -9.27
CA GLN A 314 1.87 8.33 -9.77
C GLN A 314 0.72 9.34 -9.71
N LYS A 315 -0.50 8.96 -10.09
CA LYS A 315 -1.69 9.84 -9.99
C LYS A 315 -1.99 10.18 -8.54
N GLU A 316 -1.92 9.21 -7.65
CA GLU A 316 -2.13 9.40 -6.22
C GLU A 316 -1.06 10.34 -5.62
N PHE A 317 0.20 10.20 -6.02
CA PHE A 317 1.25 11.14 -5.62
C PHE A 317 0.91 12.58 -6.01
N ILE A 318 0.50 12.82 -7.26
CA ILE A 318 0.13 14.17 -7.73
C ILE A 318 -1.06 14.72 -6.93
N LYS A 319 -2.10 13.90 -6.70
CA LYS A 319 -3.28 14.25 -5.92
C LYS A 319 -2.90 14.66 -4.50
N TRP A 320 -2.16 13.81 -3.79
CA TRP A 320 -1.81 14.03 -2.41
C TRP A 320 -0.78 15.15 -2.24
N LYS A 321 0.14 15.33 -3.19
CA LYS A 321 1.06 16.46 -3.22
C LYS A 321 0.28 17.79 -3.16
N ALA A 322 -0.69 17.98 -4.03
CA ALA A 322 -1.52 19.19 -4.03
C ALA A 322 -2.27 19.40 -2.70
N ILE A 323 -2.77 18.30 -2.08
CA ILE A 323 -3.46 18.37 -0.78
C ILE A 323 -2.49 18.76 0.34
N VAL A 324 -1.29 18.16 0.38
CA VAL A 324 -0.28 18.45 1.40
C VAL A 324 0.22 19.88 1.27
N GLU A 325 0.54 20.36 0.06
CA GLU A 325 0.98 21.72 -0.19
C GLU A 325 -0.09 22.74 0.20
N ALA A 326 -1.35 22.50 -0.16
CA ALA A 326 -2.47 23.37 0.23
C ALA A 326 -2.73 23.37 1.74
N SER A 327 -2.37 22.28 2.43
CA SER A 327 -2.56 22.16 3.87
C SER A 327 -1.50 22.90 4.70
N GLY A 328 -0.36 23.20 4.12
CA GLY A 328 0.80 23.70 4.86
C GLY A 328 1.36 22.69 5.87
N ALA A 329 0.89 21.43 5.84
CA ALA A 329 1.35 20.39 6.75
C ALA A 329 2.80 20.00 6.43
N VAL A 330 3.62 19.93 7.46
CA VAL A 330 5.03 19.51 7.39
C VAL A 330 5.27 18.51 8.50
N ALA A 331 6.02 17.45 8.21
CA ALA A 331 6.55 16.53 9.22
C ALA A 331 8.08 16.61 9.25
N GLU A 332 8.66 16.50 10.43
CA GLU A 332 10.10 16.46 10.67
C GLU A 332 10.66 15.04 10.60
#